data_ca31c1178b07a65cf474b2460771452a
#
_entry.id   ca31c1178b07a65cf474b2460771452a
#
_cell.length_a   1.000
_cell.length_b   1.000
_cell.length_c   1.000
_cell.angle_alpha   90.00
_cell.angle_beta   90.00
_cell.angle_gamma   90.00
#
_symmetry.space_group_name_H-M   'P 1'
#
loop_
_entity.id
_entity.type
_entity.pdbx_description
1 polymer ?
#
loop_
_entity_poly.entity_id
_entity_poly.type
_entity_poly.pdbx_seq_one_letter_code
_entity_poly.pdbx_strand_id
1 'polypeptide(L)'
;MPEPMPITSVWLTCQQPARDQRRGRYVRESSTHPGKMLPHLAAHAIAAYTAPGDLVLDPMCGSGTTLVEAMHLGRHALGVDIEPRFAALAAANVALAASQGAAGTAKVITGDATRLLDLAPASAVGEVGLVLTSPPYGRSTHGLVRMTATGVRKRAHLYGDRASGNLAYAGWSGLLDGFTAILAASYQLLRPGGTVVITCRPVRRSPDDFIDLPGELLTVAQQVGLIPVQRCAAMLAAVRDGQIVHRASMFGLMAVRKSRAEGLPVHLVAHEDVLVLRRGRNSRITPADG
;
A
#
# COMPACT_ATOMS: atom_id res chain seq x y z
N MET A 1 -14.40 -16.67 21.55
CA MET A 1 -13.79 -15.33 21.43
C MET A 1 -12.75 -15.44 20.32
N PRO A 2 -12.64 -14.50 19.37
CA PRO A 2 -11.55 -14.53 18.43
C PRO A 2 -10.22 -14.49 19.20
N GLU A 3 -9.25 -15.29 18.77
CA GLU A 3 -7.91 -15.24 19.35
C GLU A 3 -7.36 -13.81 19.30
N PRO A 4 -6.72 -13.33 20.37
CA PRO A 4 -6.10 -12.02 20.35
C PRO A 4 -5.06 -11.98 19.21
N MET A 5 -5.07 -10.90 18.41
CA MET A 5 -4.08 -10.73 17.35
C MET A 5 -2.66 -10.83 17.92
N PRO A 6 -1.77 -11.58 17.25
CA PRO A 6 -0.40 -11.69 17.69
C PRO A 6 0.27 -10.30 17.70
N ILE A 7 0.79 -9.90 18.85
CA ILE A 7 1.50 -8.62 19.06
C ILE A 7 2.98 -8.71 18.64
N THR A 8 3.25 -9.28 17.47
CA THR A 8 4.61 -9.44 16.95
C THR A 8 4.89 -8.45 15.84
N SER A 9 6.15 -8.03 15.69
CA SER A 9 6.58 -7.17 14.59
C SER A 9 6.70 -7.91 13.25
N VAL A 10 6.51 -9.22 13.24
CA VAL A 10 6.44 -10.02 12.01
C VAL A 10 5.00 -10.45 11.77
N TRP A 11 4.43 -10.00 10.66
CA TRP A 11 3.03 -10.25 10.29
C TRP A 11 2.93 -11.38 9.28
N LEU A 12 2.20 -12.42 9.59
CA LEU A 12 2.04 -13.60 8.73
C LEU A 12 0.95 -13.36 7.67
N THR A 13 1.13 -12.39 6.81
CA THR A 13 0.13 -11.89 5.87
C THR A 13 -0.03 -12.70 4.59
N CYS A 14 0.86 -13.67 4.32
CA CYS A 14 0.85 -14.46 3.08
C CYS A 14 0.77 -15.98 3.32
N GLN A 15 0.07 -16.41 4.39
CA GLN A 15 -0.19 -17.82 4.65
C GLN A 15 -1.00 -18.46 3.51
N GLN A 16 -1.92 -17.70 2.92
CA GLN A 16 -2.60 -18.01 1.66
C GLN A 16 -1.98 -17.21 0.51
N PRO A 17 -1.91 -17.77 -0.72
CA PRO A 17 -1.47 -17.01 -1.90
C PRO A 17 -2.35 -15.78 -2.15
N ALA A 18 -1.77 -14.70 -2.68
CA ALA A 18 -2.49 -13.46 -2.99
C ALA A 18 -3.73 -13.67 -3.88
N ARG A 19 -3.68 -14.66 -4.80
CA ARG A 19 -4.82 -15.04 -5.64
C ARG A 19 -5.98 -15.57 -4.80
N ASP A 20 -5.69 -16.40 -3.81
CA ASP A 20 -6.71 -17.04 -2.97
C ASP A 20 -7.31 -16.05 -1.97
N GLN A 21 -6.49 -15.13 -1.43
CA GLN A 21 -6.98 -14.01 -0.61
C GLN A 21 -7.96 -13.11 -1.36
N ARG A 22 -7.85 -13.02 -2.70
CA ARG A 22 -8.71 -12.17 -3.54
C ARG A 22 -9.92 -12.88 -4.11
N ARG A 23 -9.94 -14.21 -4.08
CA ARG A 23 -10.99 -15.03 -4.71
C ARG A 23 -12.37 -14.71 -4.12
N GLY A 24 -13.32 -14.32 -4.98
CA GLY A 24 -14.68 -13.98 -4.57
C GLY A 24 -14.82 -12.64 -3.83
N ARG A 25 -13.74 -12.01 -3.43
CA ARG A 25 -13.72 -10.77 -2.63
C ARG A 25 -13.42 -9.51 -3.46
N TYR A 26 -12.89 -9.70 -4.65
CA TYR A 26 -12.52 -8.63 -5.59
C TYR A 26 -12.99 -8.98 -6.99
N VAL A 27 -13.35 -7.98 -7.79
CA VAL A 27 -13.66 -8.20 -9.21
C VAL A 27 -12.42 -8.72 -9.95
N ARG A 28 -12.64 -9.52 -10.98
CA ARG A 28 -11.58 -10.21 -11.73
C ARG A 28 -10.55 -9.25 -12.32
N GLU A 29 -11.03 -8.10 -12.77
CA GLU A 29 -10.25 -7.02 -13.39
C GLU A 29 -9.22 -6.41 -12.43
N SER A 30 -9.38 -6.58 -11.11
CA SER A 30 -8.40 -6.15 -10.10
C SER A 30 -7.01 -6.75 -10.34
N SER A 31 -6.93 -7.88 -11.04
CA SER A 31 -5.66 -8.50 -11.44
C SER A 31 -4.81 -7.62 -12.37
N THR A 32 -5.41 -6.63 -13.05
CA THR A 32 -4.73 -5.75 -14.00
C THR A 32 -3.92 -4.64 -13.34
N HIS A 33 -4.19 -4.28 -12.07
CA HIS A 33 -3.39 -3.28 -11.36
C HIS A 33 -1.98 -3.82 -11.09
N PRO A 34 -0.90 -3.07 -11.39
CA PRO A 34 0.48 -3.56 -11.30
C PRO A 34 0.97 -3.84 -9.89
N GLY A 35 0.71 -2.95 -8.94
CA GLY A 35 1.12 -3.08 -7.54
C GLY A 35 -0.11 -3.15 -6.63
N LYS A 36 -0.36 -4.30 -6.04
CA LYS A 36 -1.50 -4.52 -5.14
C LYS A 36 -1.01 -4.94 -3.77
N MET A 37 -1.38 -4.20 -2.74
CA MET A 37 -1.21 -4.64 -1.36
C MET A 37 -1.89 -5.99 -1.13
N LEU A 38 -1.34 -6.86 -0.32
CA LEU A 38 -2.01 -8.11 0.07
C LEU A 38 -3.25 -7.80 0.91
N PRO A 39 -4.42 -8.43 0.63
CA PRO A 39 -5.62 -8.25 1.47
C PRO A 39 -5.37 -8.49 2.95
N HIS A 40 -4.71 -9.59 3.31
CA HIS A 40 -4.41 -9.89 4.71
C HIS A 40 -3.44 -8.91 5.36
N LEU A 41 -2.55 -8.25 4.59
CA LEU A 41 -1.72 -7.17 5.11
C LEU A 41 -2.58 -5.96 5.46
N ALA A 42 -3.44 -5.54 4.52
CA ALA A 42 -4.38 -4.43 4.77
C ALA A 42 -5.29 -4.74 5.97
N ALA A 43 -5.91 -5.92 5.99
CA ALA A 43 -6.78 -6.34 7.08
C ALA A 43 -6.05 -6.34 8.44
N HIS A 44 -4.81 -6.82 8.49
CA HIS A 44 -3.99 -6.83 9.71
C HIS A 44 -3.73 -5.40 10.20
N ALA A 45 -3.26 -4.51 9.32
CA ALA A 45 -2.99 -3.12 9.69
C ALA A 45 -4.26 -2.40 10.17
N ILE A 46 -5.38 -2.57 9.47
CA ILE A 46 -6.66 -1.95 9.84
C ILE A 46 -7.14 -2.46 11.20
N ALA A 47 -7.11 -3.76 11.43
CA ALA A 47 -7.54 -4.35 12.70
C ALA A 47 -6.64 -3.95 13.87
N ALA A 48 -5.30 -3.80 13.63
CA ALA A 48 -4.33 -3.45 14.66
C ALA A 48 -4.45 -1.99 15.13
N TYR A 49 -4.81 -1.06 14.23
CA TYR A 49 -4.70 0.37 14.48
C TYR A 49 -6.03 1.12 14.48
N THR A 50 -7.16 0.43 14.29
CA THR A 50 -8.49 1.02 14.28
C THR A 50 -9.53 0.18 15.02
N ALA A 51 -10.65 0.80 15.37
CA ALA A 51 -11.88 0.15 15.84
C ALA A 51 -12.97 0.17 14.76
N PRO A 52 -14.01 -0.71 14.82
CA PRO A 52 -15.21 -0.56 13.99
C PRO A 52 -15.79 0.86 14.06
N GLY A 53 -16.19 1.42 12.91
CA GLY A 53 -16.66 2.79 12.77
C GLY A 53 -15.57 3.84 12.52
N ASP A 54 -14.28 3.53 12.74
CA ASP A 54 -13.18 4.45 12.42
C ASP A 54 -13.07 4.72 10.92
N LEU A 55 -12.53 5.89 10.58
CA LEU A 55 -12.22 6.28 9.19
C LEU A 55 -10.80 5.89 8.81
N VAL A 56 -10.66 5.14 7.71
CA VAL A 56 -9.39 4.73 7.10
C VAL A 56 -9.19 5.51 5.79
N LEU A 57 -8.00 6.04 5.57
CA LEU A 57 -7.63 6.76 4.35
C LEU A 57 -6.53 6.00 3.60
N ASP A 58 -6.71 5.86 2.28
CA ASP A 58 -5.66 5.43 1.36
C ASP A 58 -5.52 6.47 0.23
N PRO A 59 -4.50 7.36 0.29
CA PRO A 59 -4.32 8.42 -0.68
C PRO A 59 -3.83 7.94 -2.06
N MET A 60 -3.45 6.67 -2.20
CA MET A 60 -3.03 6.04 -3.47
C MET A 60 -3.62 4.64 -3.59
N CYS A 61 -4.97 4.57 -3.58
CA CYS A 61 -5.70 3.35 -3.30
C CYS A 61 -5.64 2.27 -4.41
N GLY A 62 -5.19 2.62 -5.61
CA GLY A 62 -5.09 1.68 -6.72
C GLY A 62 -6.40 0.95 -6.98
N SER A 63 -6.38 -0.37 -6.86
CA SER A 63 -7.58 -1.20 -6.99
C SER A 63 -8.45 -1.27 -5.73
N GLY A 64 -8.19 -0.46 -4.70
CA GLY A 64 -9.02 -0.33 -3.50
C GLY A 64 -8.87 -1.44 -2.47
N THR A 65 -7.69 -2.06 -2.34
CA THR A 65 -7.50 -3.15 -1.36
C THR A 65 -7.77 -2.66 0.07
N THR A 66 -7.21 -1.54 0.47
CA THR A 66 -7.43 -0.91 1.78
C THR A 66 -8.92 -0.66 2.03
N LEU A 67 -9.63 -0.17 1.03
CA LEU A 67 -11.05 0.18 1.13
C LEU A 67 -11.91 -1.05 1.37
N VAL A 68 -11.71 -2.09 0.56
CA VAL A 68 -12.46 -3.35 0.67
C VAL A 68 -12.26 -4.00 2.04
N GLU A 69 -10.99 -4.08 2.50
CA GLU A 69 -10.71 -4.70 3.79
C GLU A 69 -11.25 -3.86 4.96
N ALA A 70 -11.20 -2.51 4.86
CA ALA A 70 -11.82 -1.62 5.85
C ALA A 70 -13.33 -1.86 5.95
N MET A 71 -14.04 -1.91 4.82
CA MET A 71 -15.49 -2.16 4.80
C MET A 71 -15.86 -3.49 5.44
N HIS A 72 -15.18 -4.57 5.09
CA HIS A 72 -15.45 -5.88 5.66
C HIS A 72 -15.13 -5.97 7.16
N LEU A 73 -14.22 -5.14 7.66
CA LEU A 73 -13.91 -5.02 9.07
C LEU A 73 -14.82 -4.02 9.81
N GLY A 74 -15.84 -3.45 9.14
CA GLY A 74 -16.77 -2.50 9.73
C GLY A 74 -16.22 -1.09 9.92
N ARG A 75 -15.18 -0.70 9.15
CA ARG A 75 -14.61 0.64 9.13
C ARG A 75 -15.13 1.41 7.92
N HIS A 76 -15.14 2.74 8.01
CA HIS A 76 -15.36 3.60 6.85
C HIS A 76 -14.03 3.86 6.15
N ALA A 77 -14.08 4.06 4.83
CA ALA A 77 -12.85 4.30 4.08
C ALA A 77 -12.99 5.43 3.04
N LEU A 78 -11.90 6.16 2.85
CA LEU A 78 -11.73 7.15 1.79
C LEU A 78 -10.50 6.75 0.97
N GLY A 79 -10.65 6.63 -0.34
CA GLY A 79 -9.55 6.33 -1.25
C GLY A 79 -9.42 7.37 -2.34
N VAL A 80 -8.19 7.72 -2.69
CA VAL A 80 -7.86 8.58 -3.82
C VAL A 80 -6.96 7.82 -4.78
N ASP A 81 -7.20 7.95 -6.08
CA ASP A 81 -6.27 7.47 -7.12
C ASP A 81 -6.26 8.45 -8.28
N ILE A 82 -5.07 8.76 -8.79
CA ILE A 82 -4.90 9.72 -9.90
C ILE A 82 -5.36 9.13 -11.24
N GLU A 83 -5.32 7.80 -11.38
CA GLU A 83 -5.68 7.11 -12.63
C GLU A 83 -7.18 6.77 -12.64
N PRO A 84 -7.99 7.38 -13.54
CA PRO A 84 -9.43 7.15 -13.57
C PRO A 84 -9.81 5.67 -13.69
N ARG A 85 -9.02 4.89 -14.44
CA ARG A 85 -9.25 3.45 -14.61
C ARG A 85 -9.07 2.66 -13.31
N PHE A 86 -8.13 3.06 -12.43
CA PHE A 86 -7.91 2.39 -11.15
C PHE A 86 -8.91 2.87 -10.11
N ALA A 87 -9.27 4.15 -10.13
CA ALA A 87 -10.38 4.65 -9.31
C ALA A 87 -11.71 3.94 -9.65
N ALA A 88 -12.00 3.75 -10.93
CA ALA A 88 -13.18 2.98 -11.37
C ALA A 88 -13.13 1.53 -10.92
N LEU A 89 -11.94 0.91 -10.96
CA LEU A 89 -11.72 -0.46 -10.48
C LEU A 89 -11.91 -0.56 -8.95
N ALA A 90 -11.40 0.42 -8.21
CA ALA A 90 -11.61 0.51 -6.76
C ALA A 90 -13.11 0.67 -6.44
N ALA A 91 -13.83 1.52 -7.17
CA ALA A 91 -15.27 1.70 -7.01
C ALA A 91 -16.04 0.40 -7.28
N ALA A 92 -15.65 -0.37 -8.31
CA ALA A 92 -16.26 -1.67 -8.58
C ALA A 92 -16.01 -2.67 -7.44
N ASN A 93 -14.82 -2.68 -6.84
CA ASN A 93 -14.51 -3.51 -5.68
C ASN A 93 -15.29 -3.08 -4.43
N VAL A 94 -15.45 -1.78 -4.20
CA VAL A 94 -16.29 -1.22 -3.13
C VAL A 94 -17.76 -1.64 -3.30
N ALA A 95 -18.29 -1.55 -4.53
CA ALA A 95 -19.66 -2.01 -4.82
C ALA A 95 -19.84 -3.50 -4.58
N LEU A 96 -18.84 -4.33 -4.97
CA LEU A 96 -18.85 -5.76 -4.68
C LEU A 96 -18.83 -6.03 -3.16
N ALA A 97 -17.98 -5.36 -2.40
CA ALA A 97 -17.93 -5.50 -0.94
C ALA A 97 -19.27 -5.14 -0.29
N ALA A 98 -19.91 -4.05 -0.73
CA ALA A 98 -21.24 -3.66 -0.27
C ALA A 98 -22.30 -4.73 -0.60
N SER A 99 -22.29 -5.30 -1.80
CA SER A 99 -23.20 -6.39 -2.20
C SER A 99 -22.99 -7.68 -1.40
N GLN A 100 -21.82 -7.86 -0.81
CA GLN A 100 -21.47 -8.98 0.08
C GLN A 100 -21.84 -8.72 1.55
N GLY A 101 -22.50 -7.60 1.85
CA GLY A 101 -22.92 -7.26 3.22
C GLY A 101 -21.78 -6.73 4.10
N ALA A 102 -20.73 -6.14 3.51
CA ALA A 102 -19.70 -5.46 4.30
C ALA A 102 -20.34 -4.37 5.19
N ALA A 103 -20.00 -4.36 6.49
CA ALA A 103 -20.64 -3.48 7.47
C ALA A 103 -20.18 -2.01 7.39
N GLY A 104 -18.99 -1.76 6.82
CA GLY A 104 -18.47 -0.42 6.59
C GLY A 104 -18.88 0.15 5.23
N THR A 105 -18.47 1.41 4.98
CA THR A 105 -18.69 2.09 3.69
C THR A 105 -17.37 2.62 3.15
N ALA A 106 -17.30 2.85 1.84
CA ALA A 106 -16.13 3.49 1.25
C ALA A 106 -16.51 4.48 0.15
N LYS A 107 -15.69 5.53 0.00
CA LYS A 107 -15.77 6.50 -1.09
C LYS A 107 -14.46 6.49 -1.85
N VAL A 108 -14.54 6.47 -3.18
CA VAL A 108 -13.39 6.58 -4.08
C VAL A 108 -13.45 7.93 -4.79
N ILE A 109 -12.33 8.62 -4.84
CA ILE A 109 -12.17 9.91 -5.51
C ILE A 109 -11.07 9.77 -6.57
N THR A 110 -11.35 10.18 -7.79
CA THR A 110 -10.32 10.33 -8.82
C THR A 110 -9.66 11.69 -8.67
N GLY A 111 -8.36 11.72 -8.44
CA GLY A 111 -7.63 12.97 -8.27
C GLY A 111 -6.16 12.79 -7.89
N ASP A 112 -5.43 13.88 -7.89
CA ASP A 112 -4.03 13.93 -7.47
C ASP A 112 -3.93 14.03 -5.94
N ALA A 113 -3.37 13.01 -5.31
CA ALA A 113 -3.24 12.94 -3.86
C ALA A 113 -2.29 14.01 -3.27
N THR A 114 -1.46 14.67 -4.07
CA THR A 114 -0.68 15.84 -3.60
C THR A 114 -1.59 17.02 -3.24
N ARG A 115 -2.85 16.99 -3.73
CA ARG A 115 -3.93 17.93 -3.44
C ARG A 115 -5.03 17.31 -2.55
N LEU A 116 -4.65 16.40 -1.70
CA LEU A 116 -5.57 15.58 -0.90
C LEU A 116 -6.56 16.41 -0.07
N LEU A 117 -6.15 17.58 0.47
CA LEU A 117 -7.04 18.46 1.26
C LEU A 117 -8.16 19.09 0.42
N ASP A 118 -7.91 19.33 -0.88
CA ASP A 118 -8.94 19.84 -1.80
C ASP A 118 -9.96 18.75 -2.18
N LEU A 119 -9.53 17.48 -2.13
CA LEU A 119 -10.32 16.32 -2.55
C LEU A 119 -11.11 15.70 -1.39
N ALA A 120 -10.55 15.71 -0.19
CA ALA A 120 -11.18 15.12 0.98
C ALA A 120 -12.39 15.96 1.43
N PRO A 121 -13.48 15.33 1.89
CA PRO A 121 -14.58 16.09 2.48
C PRO A 121 -14.11 16.80 3.76
N ALA A 122 -14.61 18.01 4.00
CA ALA A 122 -14.25 18.81 5.19
C ALA A 122 -14.49 18.03 6.50
N SER A 123 -15.48 17.14 6.52
CA SER A 123 -15.76 16.26 7.66
C SER A 123 -14.68 15.20 7.93
N ALA A 124 -13.72 15.01 7.05
CA ALA A 124 -12.61 14.08 7.29
C ALA A 124 -11.42 14.73 8.02
N VAL A 125 -11.39 16.06 8.12
CA VAL A 125 -10.30 16.81 8.76
C VAL A 125 -10.26 16.50 10.26
N GLY A 126 -9.16 15.91 10.71
CA GLY A 126 -8.97 15.52 12.11
C GLY A 126 -9.75 14.28 12.57
N GLU A 127 -10.34 13.52 11.63
CA GLU A 127 -11.17 12.34 11.93
C GLU A 127 -10.56 11.02 11.48
N VAL A 128 -9.55 11.04 10.60
CA VAL A 128 -8.91 9.82 10.09
C VAL A 128 -8.18 9.09 11.22
N GLY A 129 -8.57 7.86 11.50
CA GLY A 129 -7.92 7.00 12.49
C GLY A 129 -6.65 6.35 11.98
N LEU A 130 -6.66 5.97 10.69
CA LEU A 130 -5.55 5.28 10.03
C LEU A 130 -5.37 5.80 8.60
N VAL A 131 -4.14 6.17 8.25
CA VAL A 131 -3.69 6.26 6.86
C VAL A 131 -2.93 4.98 6.54
N LEU A 132 -3.38 4.21 5.55
CA LEU A 132 -2.71 2.98 5.10
C LEU A 132 -2.42 3.10 3.62
N THR A 133 -1.16 3.11 3.23
CA THR A 133 -0.76 3.34 1.84
C THR A 133 0.54 2.66 1.46
N SER A 134 0.83 2.63 0.15
CA SER A 134 2.11 2.18 -0.40
C SER A 134 2.50 3.04 -1.59
N PRO A 135 3.73 3.63 -1.62
CA PRO A 135 4.18 4.41 -2.76
C PRO A 135 4.42 3.53 -3.99
N PRO A 136 4.32 4.08 -5.21
CA PRO A 136 4.71 3.36 -6.42
C PRO A 136 6.23 3.15 -6.46
N TYR A 137 6.68 1.97 -6.91
CA TYR A 137 8.11 1.62 -7.01
C TYR A 137 8.75 2.03 -8.35
N GLY A 138 8.20 2.99 -9.07
CA GLY A 138 8.63 3.43 -10.40
C GLY A 138 7.68 3.00 -11.51
N ARG A 139 8.08 3.20 -12.77
CA ARG A 139 7.22 3.14 -13.97
C ARG A 139 6.51 1.80 -14.20
N SER A 140 7.07 0.71 -13.75
CA SER A 140 6.50 -0.62 -13.95
C SER A 140 6.85 -1.54 -12.79
N THR A 141 5.90 -2.33 -12.35
CA THR A 141 6.16 -3.54 -11.57
C THR A 141 6.42 -4.72 -12.51
N HIS A 142 6.85 -5.84 -11.93
CA HIS A 142 7.01 -7.08 -12.69
C HIS A 142 5.71 -7.43 -13.43
N GLY A 143 5.71 -7.27 -14.76
CA GLY A 143 4.54 -7.46 -15.60
C GLY A 143 4.00 -8.89 -15.59
N LEU A 144 2.73 -9.03 -16.01
CA LEU A 144 2.13 -10.33 -16.28
C LEU A 144 2.89 -11.05 -17.41
N VAL A 145 3.15 -12.32 -17.16
CA VAL A 145 3.72 -13.22 -18.14
C VAL A 145 2.59 -13.81 -18.98
N ARG A 146 2.67 -13.71 -20.28
CA ARG A 146 1.82 -14.44 -21.20
C ARG A 146 2.63 -15.51 -21.91
N MET A 147 2.13 -16.73 -21.90
CA MET A 147 2.58 -17.76 -22.84
C MET A 147 2.08 -17.38 -24.23
N THR A 148 3.00 -17.37 -25.19
CA THR A 148 2.72 -17.19 -26.63
C THR A 148 3.15 -18.47 -27.35
N ALA A 149 2.68 -18.68 -28.56
CA ALA A 149 3.06 -19.84 -29.38
C ALA A 149 4.61 -19.95 -29.60
N THR A 150 5.32 -18.85 -29.45
CA THR A 150 6.78 -18.75 -29.66
C THR A 150 7.59 -18.59 -28.36
N GLY A 151 6.94 -18.77 -27.18
CA GLY A 151 7.62 -18.67 -25.88
C GLY A 151 6.89 -17.74 -24.88
N VAL A 152 7.62 -17.31 -23.86
CA VAL A 152 7.10 -16.52 -22.75
C VAL A 152 7.44 -15.04 -22.97
N ARG A 153 6.41 -14.18 -23.13
CA ARG A 153 6.62 -12.72 -23.21
C ARG A 153 6.22 -12.05 -21.89
N LYS A 154 7.11 -11.20 -21.40
CA LYS A 154 6.86 -10.30 -20.29
C LYS A 154 6.16 -9.04 -20.80
N ARG A 155 4.96 -8.74 -20.31
CA ARG A 155 4.28 -7.48 -20.61
C ARG A 155 4.42 -6.55 -19.42
N ALA A 156 5.00 -5.37 -19.63
CA ALA A 156 5.08 -4.37 -18.58
C ALA A 156 3.64 -3.91 -18.20
N HIS A 157 3.27 -4.00 -16.94
CA HIS A 157 2.09 -3.32 -16.41
C HIS A 157 2.51 -1.93 -15.98
N LEU A 158 1.99 -0.92 -16.64
CA LEU A 158 2.24 0.48 -16.33
C LEU A 158 1.21 0.95 -15.29
N TYR A 159 1.65 1.85 -14.42
CA TYR A 159 0.79 2.55 -13.46
C TYR A 159 -0.09 3.63 -14.09
N GLY A 160 -0.38 3.56 -15.37
CA GLY A 160 -1.23 4.48 -16.08
C GLY A 160 -0.56 5.04 -17.32
N ASP A 161 -1.28 5.92 -17.99
CA ASP A 161 -0.71 6.80 -18.98
C ASP A 161 0.16 7.81 -18.25
N ARG A 162 1.18 8.37 -18.93
CA ARG A 162 2.10 9.37 -18.37
C ARG A 162 1.37 10.67 -17.99
N ALA A 163 0.22 10.55 -17.33
CA ALA A 163 -0.55 11.68 -16.87
C ALA A 163 0.31 12.55 -15.96
N SER A 164 0.23 13.84 -16.15
CA SER A 164 0.82 14.85 -15.28
C SER A 164 0.47 14.55 -13.81
N GLY A 165 1.48 14.47 -12.96
CA GLY A 165 1.29 14.25 -11.51
C GLY A 165 1.38 12.78 -11.04
N ASN A 166 1.44 11.79 -11.92
CA ASN A 166 1.59 10.39 -11.48
C ASN A 166 3.01 10.13 -10.95
N LEU A 167 3.14 9.90 -9.64
CA LEU A 167 4.41 9.72 -8.93
C LEU A 167 5.24 8.53 -9.46
N ALA A 168 4.62 7.55 -10.09
CA ALA A 168 5.33 6.45 -10.74
C ALA A 168 6.27 6.92 -11.87
N TYR A 169 6.05 8.11 -12.41
CA TYR A 169 6.80 8.71 -13.52
C TYR A 169 7.62 9.94 -13.12
N ALA A 170 7.50 10.42 -11.89
CA ALA A 170 8.11 11.66 -11.41
C ALA A 170 9.64 11.58 -11.19
N GLY A 171 10.24 10.41 -11.34
CA GLY A 171 11.63 10.19 -10.93
C GLY A 171 11.76 10.06 -9.40
N TRP A 172 12.99 9.98 -8.90
CA TRP A 172 13.19 9.69 -7.47
C TRP A 172 12.88 10.88 -6.58
N SER A 173 13.45 12.07 -6.87
CA SER A 173 13.15 13.30 -6.10
C SER A 173 11.68 13.66 -6.19
N GLY A 174 11.09 13.66 -7.38
CA GLY A 174 9.67 13.95 -7.55
C GLY A 174 8.74 12.96 -6.84
N LEU A 175 9.14 11.70 -6.71
CA LEU A 175 8.41 10.73 -5.87
C LEU A 175 8.44 11.16 -4.39
N LEU A 176 9.62 11.51 -3.86
CA LEU A 176 9.77 11.91 -2.46
C LEU A 176 9.06 13.25 -2.17
N ASP A 177 9.18 14.23 -3.07
CA ASP A 177 8.51 15.52 -2.95
C ASP A 177 6.98 15.36 -2.95
N GLY A 178 6.45 14.61 -3.91
CA GLY A 178 5.02 14.33 -3.97
C GLY A 178 4.53 13.51 -2.77
N PHE A 179 5.32 12.55 -2.30
CA PHE A 179 4.96 11.78 -1.11
C PHE A 179 5.01 12.62 0.16
N THR A 180 5.93 13.59 0.24
CA THR A 180 5.96 14.59 1.32
C THR A 180 4.66 15.39 1.37
N ALA A 181 4.19 15.90 0.22
CA ALA A 181 2.93 16.63 0.14
C ALA A 181 1.73 15.76 0.56
N ILE A 182 1.69 14.50 0.12
CA ILE A 182 0.64 13.54 0.51
C ILE A 182 0.65 13.29 2.01
N LEU A 183 1.82 13.08 2.62
CA LEU A 183 1.92 12.85 4.07
C LEU A 183 1.56 14.10 4.87
N ALA A 184 1.97 15.30 4.41
CA ALA A 184 1.61 16.56 5.05
C ALA A 184 0.08 16.78 5.06
N ALA A 185 -0.59 16.53 3.93
CA ALA A 185 -2.03 16.57 3.84
C ALA A 185 -2.70 15.48 4.69
N SER A 186 -2.18 14.27 4.66
CA SER A 186 -2.66 13.15 5.51
C SER A 186 -2.54 13.47 6.99
N TYR A 187 -1.45 14.15 7.40
CA TYR A 187 -1.27 14.59 8.79
C TYR A 187 -2.40 15.49 9.27
N GLN A 188 -2.88 16.40 8.42
CA GLN A 188 -4.00 17.29 8.77
C GLN A 188 -5.33 16.52 8.89
N LEU A 189 -5.55 15.50 8.07
CA LEU A 189 -6.74 14.66 8.12
C LEU A 189 -6.75 13.68 9.31
N LEU A 190 -5.58 13.26 9.79
CA LEU A 190 -5.46 12.36 10.93
C LEU A 190 -6.02 12.99 12.21
N ARG A 191 -6.76 12.22 13.00
CA ARG A 191 -7.08 12.62 14.38
C ARG A 191 -5.83 12.65 15.26
N PRO A 192 -5.79 13.42 16.36
CA PRO A 192 -4.73 13.34 17.36
C PRO A 192 -4.53 11.90 17.83
N GLY A 193 -3.30 11.39 17.76
CA GLY A 193 -2.96 9.99 18.04
C GLY A 193 -3.29 9.01 16.90
N GLY A 194 -3.81 9.46 15.77
CA GLY A 194 -4.05 8.64 14.59
C GLY A 194 -2.74 8.08 14.02
N THR A 195 -2.85 6.96 13.33
CA THR A 195 -1.70 6.16 12.85
C THR A 195 -1.52 6.30 11.35
N VAL A 196 -0.27 6.29 10.89
CA VAL A 196 0.11 6.10 9.49
C VAL A 196 0.84 4.78 9.35
N VAL A 197 0.42 3.96 8.41
CA VAL A 197 1.10 2.72 8.03
C VAL A 197 1.51 2.82 6.56
N ILE A 198 2.80 2.76 6.31
CA ILE A 198 3.37 2.77 4.95
C ILE A 198 3.98 1.40 4.70
N THR A 199 3.52 0.71 3.66
CA THR A 199 4.13 -0.54 3.23
C THR A 199 5.06 -0.29 2.06
N CYS A 200 6.28 -0.73 2.16
CA CYS A 200 7.31 -0.49 1.15
C CYS A 200 8.43 -1.55 1.23
N ARG A 201 9.38 -1.44 0.36
CA ARG A 201 10.61 -2.25 0.38
C ARG A 201 11.73 -1.49 -0.30
N PRO A 202 13.00 -1.83 -0.01
CA PRO A 202 14.13 -1.28 -0.73
C PRO A 202 14.03 -1.59 -2.23
N VAL A 203 14.58 -0.72 -3.05
CA VAL A 203 14.60 -0.83 -4.51
C VAL A 203 16.04 -1.01 -4.98
N ARG A 204 16.30 -2.08 -5.72
CA ARG A 204 17.58 -2.26 -6.42
C ARG A 204 17.36 -2.04 -7.91
N ARG A 205 18.05 -1.05 -8.47
CA ARG A 205 17.99 -0.70 -9.91
C ARG A 205 19.10 -1.41 -10.70
N SER A 206 20.27 -1.52 -10.10
CA SER A 206 21.44 -2.25 -10.66
C SER A 206 22.23 -2.93 -9.53
N PRO A 207 23.28 -3.71 -9.80
CA PRO A 207 24.15 -4.26 -8.77
C PRO A 207 24.67 -3.21 -7.79
N ASP A 208 25.02 -2.02 -8.27
CA ASP A 208 25.64 -0.95 -7.50
C ASP A 208 24.67 0.17 -7.10
N ASP A 209 23.38 0.05 -7.50
CA ASP A 209 22.34 1.05 -7.19
C ASP A 209 21.25 0.43 -6.32
N PHE A 210 21.45 0.55 -4.99
CA PHE A 210 20.51 0.12 -3.97
C PHE A 210 19.96 1.36 -3.26
N ILE A 211 18.62 1.47 -3.25
CA ILE A 211 17.88 2.58 -2.64
C ILE A 211 17.15 2.07 -1.41
N ASP A 212 17.46 2.63 -0.25
CA ASP A 212 16.72 2.39 1.00
C ASP A 212 15.44 3.24 1.03
N LEU A 213 14.45 2.89 0.19
CA LEU A 213 13.16 3.57 0.19
C LEU A 213 12.50 3.63 1.57
N PRO A 214 12.51 2.55 2.40
CA PRO A 214 11.97 2.64 3.77
C PRO A 214 12.63 3.74 4.62
N GLY A 215 13.95 3.88 4.56
CA GLY A 215 14.69 4.93 5.28
C GLY A 215 14.32 6.34 4.80
N GLU A 216 14.27 6.55 3.48
CA GLU A 216 13.85 7.81 2.88
C GLU A 216 12.42 8.20 3.30
N LEU A 217 11.48 7.24 3.28
CA LEU A 217 10.09 7.49 3.68
C LEU A 217 9.95 7.80 5.17
N LEU A 218 10.77 7.20 6.03
CA LEU A 218 10.82 7.58 7.45
C LEU A 218 11.29 9.02 7.63
N THR A 219 12.33 9.44 6.90
CA THR A 219 12.84 10.80 6.93
C THR A 219 11.78 11.80 6.49
N VAL A 220 11.13 11.54 5.36
CA VAL A 220 10.02 12.36 4.84
C VAL A 220 8.87 12.46 5.86
N ALA A 221 8.48 11.33 6.46
CA ALA A 221 7.41 11.31 7.44
C ALA A 221 7.74 12.12 8.71
N GLN A 222 8.99 12.08 9.17
CA GLN A 222 9.45 12.89 10.32
C GLN A 222 9.45 14.39 9.99
N GLN A 223 9.82 14.77 8.78
CA GLN A 223 9.80 16.18 8.33
C GLN A 223 8.40 16.79 8.38
N VAL A 224 7.35 16.00 8.14
CA VAL A 224 5.96 16.46 8.25
C VAL A 224 5.39 16.34 9.68
N GLY A 225 6.20 15.99 10.67
CA GLY A 225 5.82 15.92 12.09
C GLY A 225 5.23 14.60 12.55
N LEU A 226 5.26 13.56 11.73
CA LEU A 226 4.89 12.21 12.15
C LEU A 226 5.97 11.59 13.03
N ILE A 227 5.55 10.87 14.05
CA ILE A 227 6.45 10.25 15.05
C ILE A 227 6.57 8.76 14.70
N PRO A 228 7.77 8.25 14.36
CA PRO A 228 7.99 6.82 14.18
C PRO A 228 7.67 6.05 15.45
N VAL A 229 6.94 4.94 15.30
CA VAL A 229 6.55 4.06 16.41
C VAL A 229 7.28 2.73 16.30
N GLN A 230 7.25 2.12 15.09
CA GLN A 230 7.80 0.80 14.87
C GLN A 230 8.05 0.55 13.37
N ARG A 231 9.03 -0.33 13.09
CA ARG A 231 9.19 -0.96 11.78
C ARG A 231 8.88 -2.44 11.93
N CYS A 232 7.92 -2.93 11.16
CA CYS A 232 7.49 -4.33 11.14
C CYS A 232 7.84 -4.98 9.80
N ALA A 233 7.79 -6.30 9.74
CA ALA A 233 7.95 -7.07 8.52
C ALA A 233 6.65 -7.80 8.19
N ALA A 234 6.01 -7.46 7.07
CA ALA A 234 4.86 -8.19 6.56
C ALA A 234 5.34 -9.29 5.61
N MET A 235 5.14 -10.53 5.99
CA MET A 235 5.63 -11.68 5.23
C MET A 235 4.89 -11.81 3.88
N LEU A 236 5.66 -11.91 2.80
CA LEU A 236 5.20 -12.28 1.44
C LEU A 236 5.38 -13.79 1.18
N ALA A 237 5.66 -14.54 2.21
CA ALA A 237 5.86 -15.98 2.22
C ALA A 237 4.96 -16.63 3.27
N ALA A 238 4.67 -17.90 3.11
CA ALA A 238 4.04 -18.69 4.16
C ALA A 238 5.10 -19.33 5.06
N VAL A 239 4.71 -19.70 6.26
CA VAL A 239 5.48 -20.59 7.15
C VAL A 239 4.72 -21.90 7.23
N ARG A 240 5.39 -23.01 6.91
CA ARG A 240 4.85 -24.38 6.99
C ARG A 240 5.92 -25.28 7.61
N ASP A 241 5.56 -26.00 8.63
CA ASP A 241 6.47 -26.95 9.30
C ASP A 241 7.84 -26.34 9.67
N GLY A 242 7.83 -25.09 10.16
CA GLY A 242 9.03 -24.34 10.49
C GLY A 242 9.85 -23.83 9.29
N GLN A 243 9.35 -24.02 8.06
CA GLN A 243 10.04 -23.61 6.84
C GLN A 243 9.34 -22.44 6.14
N ILE A 244 10.13 -21.55 5.53
CA ILE A 244 9.62 -20.45 4.72
C ILE A 244 9.27 -20.98 3.32
N VAL A 245 7.98 -20.92 3.00
CA VAL A 245 7.46 -21.27 1.66
C VAL A 245 7.29 -19.97 0.87
N HIS A 246 8.23 -19.66 -0.03
CA HIS A 246 8.18 -18.45 -0.83
C HIS A 246 6.98 -18.42 -1.80
N ARG A 247 6.46 -17.22 -2.05
CA ARG A 247 5.38 -16.95 -3.01
C ARG A 247 5.87 -16.17 -4.24
N ALA A 248 7.19 -16.13 -4.43
CA ALA A 248 7.79 -15.42 -5.56
C ALA A 248 7.44 -16.07 -6.89
N SER A 249 7.38 -15.24 -7.93
CA SER A 249 7.26 -15.72 -9.30
C SER A 249 8.54 -16.46 -9.74
N MET A 250 8.42 -17.35 -10.71
CA MET A 250 9.58 -18.02 -11.33
C MET A 250 10.62 -17.00 -11.80
N PHE A 251 10.18 -15.86 -12.36
CA PHE A 251 11.11 -14.80 -12.81
C PHE A 251 11.87 -14.14 -11.66
N GLY A 252 11.24 -13.93 -10.52
CA GLY A 252 11.92 -13.43 -9.32
C GLY A 252 13.01 -14.39 -8.85
N LEU A 253 12.72 -15.69 -8.83
CA LEU A 253 13.72 -16.71 -8.52
C LEU A 253 14.87 -16.75 -9.53
N MET A 254 14.56 -16.69 -10.83
CA MET A 254 15.58 -16.68 -11.89
C MET A 254 16.45 -15.41 -11.80
N ALA A 255 15.85 -14.25 -11.53
CA ALA A 255 16.60 -13.00 -11.37
C ALA A 255 17.58 -13.08 -10.20
N VAL A 256 17.14 -13.60 -9.04
CA VAL A 256 18.03 -13.78 -7.88
C VAL A 256 19.14 -14.78 -8.19
N ARG A 257 18.84 -15.92 -8.84
CA ARG A 257 19.85 -16.91 -9.22
C ARG A 257 20.89 -16.32 -10.18
N LYS A 258 20.44 -15.54 -11.16
CA LYS A 258 21.32 -14.83 -12.10
C LYS A 258 22.25 -13.87 -11.37
N SER A 259 21.69 -12.98 -10.54
CA SER A 259 22.49 -12.01 -9.78
C SER A 259 23.53 -12.68 -8.88
N ARG A 260 23.17 -13.80 -8.24
CA ARG A 260 24.13 -14.56 -7.41
C ARG A 260 25.23 -15.22 -8.24
N ALA A 261 24.91 -15.72 -9.44
CA ALA A 261 25.90 -16.26 -10.36
C ALA A 261 26.86 -15.17 -10.86
N GLU A 262 26.42 -13.92 -10.92
CA GLU A 262 27.22 -12.73 -11.24
C GLU A 262 27.97 -12.15 -10.01
N GLY A 263 27.96 -12.84 -8.87
CA GLY A 263 28.70 -12.45 -7.66
C GLY A 263 27.96 -11.53 -6.69
N LEU A 264 26.71 -11.14 -6.99
CA LEU A 264 25.93 -10.28 -6.10
C LEU A 264 25.21 -11.11 -5.02
N PRO A 265 25.53 -10.95 -3.71
CA PRO A 265 25.02 -11.82 -2.64
C PRO A 265 23.58 -11.45 -2.20
N VAL A 266 22.65 -11.44 -3.14
CA VAL A 266 21.23 -11.10 -2.89
C VAL A 266 20.40 -12.31 -2.49
N HIS A 267 19.32 -12.05 -1.79
CA HIS A 267 18.31 -13.03 -1.40
C HIS A 267 16.96 -12.70 -2.03
N LEU A 268 16.10 -13.71 -2.06
CA LEU A 268 14.73 -13.53 -2.50
C LEU A 268 13.95 -12.70 -1.48
N VAL A 269 13.32 -11.61 -1.92
CA VAL A 269 12.48 -10.77 -1.06
C VAL A 269 11.27 -11.59 -0.59
N ALA A 270 11.13 -11.75 0.72
CA ALA A 270 10.09 -12.54 1.36
C ALA A 270 9.22 -11.71 2.33
N HIS A 271 9.41 -10.40 2.40
CA HIS A 271 8.61 -9.48 3.21
C HIS A 271 8.53 -8.09 2.57
N GLU A 272 7.59 -7.30 3.04
CA GLU A 272 7.59 -5.83 2.92
C GLU A 272 7.91 -5.22 4.27
N ASP A 273 8.61 -4.10 4.27
CA ASP A 273 8.75 -3.24 5.42
C ASP A 273 7.42 -2.54 5.68
N VAL A 274 7.01 -2.49 6.92
CA VAL A 274 5.84 -1.78 7.38
C VAL A 274 6.30 -0.69 8.36
N LEU A 275 6.22 0.54 7.92
CA LEU A 275 6.58 1.69 8.72
C LEU A 275 5.33 2.15 9.46
N VAL A 276 5.37 2.11 10.78
CA VAL A 276 4.27 2.55 11.66
C VAL A 276 4.67 3.87 12.30
N LEU A 277 3.87 4.89 12.03
CA LEU A 277 4.05 6.23 12.56
C LEU A 277 2.74 6.71 13.19
N ARG A 278 2.79 7.78 13.97
CA ARG A 278 1.58 8.38 14.55
C ARG A 278 1.64 9.90 14.52
N ARG A 279 0.47 10.52 14.51
CA ARG A 279 0.30 11.93 14.86
C ARG A 279 0.38 12.09 16.39
N GLY A 280 1.11 13.10 16.87
CA GLY A 280 1.17 13.41 18.32
C GLY A 280 -0.24 13.66 18.91
N ARG A 281 -0.46 13.27 20.16
CA ARG A 281 -1.77 13.46 20.83
C ARG A 281 -2.07 14.94 21.13
N ASN A 282 -1.04 15.77 21.33
CA ASN A 282 -1.16 17.18 21.72
C ASN A 282 -0.91 18.16 20.55
N SER A 283 -0.78 17.67 19.32
CA SER A 283 -0.58 18.53 18.16
C SER A 283 -1.87 19.26 17.80
N ARG A 284 -1.97 20.57 18.17
CA ARG A 284 -3.00 21.45 17.63
C ARG A 284 -2.71 21.65 16.13
N ILE A 285 -3.76 21.68 15.31
CA ILE A 285 -3.64 22.13 13.92
C ILE A 285 -3.31 23.61 14.01
N THR A 286 -2.08 24.01 13.67
CA THR A 286 -1.76 25.43 13.45
C THR A 286 -2.34 25.76 12.08
N PRO A 287 -3.27 26.74 11.95
CA PRO A 287 -3.67 27.21 10.63
C PRO A 287 -2.41 27.68 9.89
N ALA A 288 -2.27 27.29 8.63
CA ALA A 288 -1.25 27.88 7.78
C ALA A 288 -1.55 29.39 7.71
N ASP A 289 -0.61 30.20 8.19
CA ASP A 289 -0.70 31.65 8.04
C ASP A 289 -0.85 31.95 6.54
N GLY A 290 -1.95 32.65 6.20
CA GLY A 290 -2.35 33.00 4.84
C GLY A 290 -1.46 34.01 4.15
#